data_a6975678de89b120a14b1f21345c731d
#
_entry.id   a6975678de89b120a14b1f21345c731d
#
_cell.length_a   1.000
_cell.length_b   1.000
_cell.length_c   1.000
_cell.angle_alpha   90.00
_cell.angle_beta   90.00
_cell.angle_gamma   90.00
#
_symmetry.space_group_name_H-M   'P 1'
#
loop_
_entity.id
_entity.type
_entity.pdbx_description
1 polymer ?
#
loop_
_entity_poly.entity_id
_entity_poly.type
_entity_poly.pdbx_seq_one_letter_code
_entity_poly.pdbx_strand_id
1 'polypeptide(L)'
;MYRIRELPVLQNGVDRAVSSAAEHDDPPDYSDTFFERRYQYAWLGLKTIILSRRLRTLAKLPATRLDATPWSAQPTLWGIWRQERKRRAHISILNQRAMAAYQMKNALRETTEDILRSGENS
;
A
#
# COMPACT_ATOMS: atom_id res chain seq x y z
N MET A 1 -7.19 -25.07 -6.51
CA MET A 1 -7.79 -24.61 -7.78
C MET A 1 -8.55 -23.30 -7.66
N TYR A 2 -9.25 -23.01 -6.59
CA TYR A 2 -10.00 -21.75 -6.42
C TYR A 2 -9.13 -20.48 -6.56
N ARG A 3 -7.89 -20.49 -6.07
CA ARG A 3 -6.99 -19.33 -6.10
C ARG A 3 -6.54 -18.90 -7.49
N ILE A 4 -6.55 -19.78 -8.49
CA ILE A 4 -6.21 -19.42 -9.88
C ILE A 4 -7.37 -18.64 -10.51
N ARG A 5 -8.59 -18.99 -10.19
CA ARG A 5 -9.79 -18.28 -10.65
C ARG A 5 -9.90 -16.87 -10.04
N GLU A 6 -9.23 -16.64 -8.92
CA GLU A 6 -9.17 -15.34 -8.27
C GLU A 6 -8.22 -14.36 -8.97
N LEU A 7 -7.24 -14.83 -9.77
CA LEU A 7 -6.25 -13.97 -10.42
C LEU A 7 -6.86 -12.86 -11.29
N PRO A 8 -7.87 -13.12 -12.15
CA PRO A 8 -8.51 -12.04 -12.91
C PRO A 8 -9.22 -11.02 -12.03
N VAL A 9 -9.83 -11.46 -10.92
CA VAL A 9 -10.48 -10.59 -9.95
C VAL A 9 -9.44 -9.72 -9.22
N LEU A 10 -8.32 -10.32 -8.84
CA LEU A 10 -7.19 -9.60 -8.21
C LEU A 10 -6.58 -8.59 -9.18
N GLN A 11 -6.43 -8.93 -10.45
CA GLN A 11 -5.94 -8.02 -11.47
C GLN A 11 -6.89 -6.83 -11.64
N ASN A 12 -8.19 -7.06 -11.74
CA ASN A 12 -9.19 -6.00 -11.80
C ASN A 12 -9.14 -5.10 -10.54
N GLY A 13 -8.91 -5.69 -9.37
CA GLY A 13 -8.71 -4.95 -8.12
C GLY A 13 -7.48 -4.04 -8.16
N VAL A 14 -6.35 -4.56 -8.68
CA VAL A 14 -5.12 -3.79 -8.89
C VAL A 14 -5.34 -2.65 -9.86
N ASP A 15 -5.97 -2.90 -11.00
CA ASP A 15 -6.24 -1.88 -12.01
C ASP A 15 -7.16 -0.78 -11.48
N ARG A 16 -8.16 -1.12 -10.68
CA ARG A 16 -9.02 -0.14 -10.00
C ARG A 16 -8.25 0.71 -8.99
N ALA A 17 -7.38 0.09 -8.19
CA ALA A 17 -6.57 0.80 -7.21
C ALA A 17 -5.61 1.80 -7.88
N VAL A 18 -4.98 1.40 -8.98
CA VAL A 18 -4.11 2.27 -9.79
C VAL A 18 -4.90 3.41 -10.42
N SER A 19 -6.07 3.13 -10.98
CA SER A 19 -6.94 4.15 -11.59
C SER A 19 -7.43 5.14 -10.54
N SER A 20 -7.84 4.68 -9.37
CA SER A 20 -8.26 5.54 -8.27
C SER A 20 -7.13 6.45 -7.79
N ALA A 21 -5.90 5.95 -7.68
CA ALA A 21 -4.75 6.77 -7.33
C ALA A 21 -4.50 7.86 -8.40
N ALA A 22 -4.63 7.51 -9.69
CA ALA A 22 -4.46 8.45 -10.80
C ALA A 22 -5.51 9.57 -10.81
N GLU A 23 -6.74 9.29 -10.38
CA GLU A 23 -7.82 10.28 -10.29
C GLU A 23 -7.58 11.33 -9.19
N HIS A 24 -6.80 11.00 -8.16
CA HIS A 24 -6.53 11.87 -7.02
C HIS A 24 -5.18 12.59 -7.11
N ASP A 25 -4.36 12.26 -8.10
CA ASP A 25 -3.07 12.92 -8.32
C ASP A 25 -3.24 14.27 -9.02
N ASP A 26 -2.60 15.30 -8.45
CA ASP A 26 -2.53 16.61 -9.09
C ASP A 26 -1.41 16.66 -10.14
N PRO A 27 -1.68 17.08 -11.40
CA PRO A 27 -0.63 17.34 -12.36
C PRO A 27 0.24 18.52 -11.90
N PRO A 28 1.59 18.47 -12.01
CA PRO A 28 2.41 17.46 -12.69
C PRO A 28 2.91 16.31 -11.81
N ASP A 29 2.49 16.19 -10.56
CA ASP A 29 3.01 15.18 -9.63
C ASP A 29 2.14 13.91 -9.61
N TYR A 30 2.60 12.90 -10.35
CA TYR A 30 1.99 11.56 -10.39
C TYR A 30 2.72 10.54 -9.50
N SER A 31 3.42 11.00 -8.47
CA SER A 31 4.22 10.13 -7.60
C SER A 31 3.37 9.08 -6.89
N ASP A 32 2.20 9.45 -6.40
CA ASP A 32 1.29 8.52 -5.71
C ASP A 32 0.78 7.44 -6.63
N THR A 33 0.41 7.77 -7.87
CA THR A 33 0.04 6.79 -8.89
C THR A 33 1.18 5.84 -9.21
N PHE A 34 2.40 6.34 -9.33
CA PHE A 34 3.58 5.53 -9.58
C PHE A 34 3.86 4.54 -8.46
N PHE A 35 3.81 4.99 -7.20
CA PHE A 35 4.04 4.15 -6.03
C PHE A 35 2.92 3.12 -5.84
N GLU A 36 1.66 3.52 -6.04
CA GLU A 36 0.52 2.61 -5.98
C GLU A 36 0.65 1.50 -7.04
N ARG A 37 0.98 1.88 -8.26
CA ARG A 37 1.21 0.94 -9.36
C ARG A 37 2.33 -0.05 -9.04
N ARG A 38 3.47 0.41 -8.56
CA ARG A 38 4.58 -0.46 -8.16
C ARG A 38 4.18 -1.45 -7.08
N TYR A 39 3.49 -0.97 -6.06
CA TYR A 39 3.04 -1.80 -4.94
C TYR A 39 2.05 -2.87 -5.39
N GLN A 40 1.02 -2.50 -6.11
CA GLN A 40 -0.04 -3.40 -6.54
C GLN A 40 0.46 -4.47 -7.52
N TYR A 41 1.27 -4.08 -8.50
CA TYR A 41 1.83 -5.05 -9.44
C TYR A 41 2.91 -5.94 -8.83
N ALA A 42 3.70 -5.45 -7.90
CA ALA A 42 4.64 -6.30 -7.14
C ALA A 42 3.90 -7.35 -6.32
N TRP A 43 2.83 -6.98 -5.64
CA TRP A 43 1.98 -7.89 -4.88
C TRP A 43 1.31 -8.96 -5.76
N LEU A 44 0.73 -8.54 -6.90
CA LEU A 44 0.12 -9.44 -7.85
C LEU A 44 1.14 -10.42 -8.44
N GLY A 45 2.32 -9.93 -8.81
CA GLY A 45 3.42 -10.73 -9.33
C GLY A 45 3.89 -11.78 -8.32
N LEU A 46 4.06 -11.41 -7.05
CA LEU A 46 4.42 -12.34 -5.98
C LEU A 46 3.36 -13.43 -5.77
N LYS A 47 2.08 -13.07 -5.77
CA LYS A 47 1.00 -14.06 -5.70
C LYS A 47 1.02 -15.03 -6.87
N THR A 48 1.25 -14.54 -8.06
CA THR A 48 1.34 -15.37 -9.27
C THR A 48 2.51 -16.36 -9.17
N ILE A 49 3.66 -15.93 -8.68
CA ILE A 49 4.83 -16.79 -8.47
C ILE A 49 4.53 -17.89 -7.44
N ILE A 50 3.91 -17.55 -6.33
CA ILE A 50 3.54 -18.52 -5.28
C ILE A 50 2.56 -19.56 -5.83
N LEU A 51 1.55 -19.13 -6.58
CA LEU A 51 0.58 -20.03 -7.20
C LEU A 51 1.24 -20.94 -8.25
N SER A 52 2.12 -20.40 -9.07
CA SER A 52 2.89 -21.17 -10.06
C SER A 52 3.73 -22.27 -9.40
N ARG A 53 4.41 -21.97 -8.29
CA ARG A 53 5.15 -22.96 -7.51
C ARG A 53 4.26 -24.06 -6.96
N ARG A 54 3.11 -23.70 -6.40
CA ARG A 54 2.13 -24.68 -5.89
C ARG A 54 1.62 -25.60 -6.99
N LEU A 55 1.30 -25.03 -8.15
CA LEU A 55 0.85 -25.83 -9.31
C LEU A 55 1.92 -26.80 -9.78
N ARG A 56 3.18 -26.36 -9.84
CA ARG A 56 4.30 -27.24 -10.21
C ARG A 56 4.49 -28.36 -9.21
N THR A 57 4.38 -28.08 -7.93
CA THR A 57 4.47 -29.10 -6.87
C THR A 57 3.33 -30.11 -7.01
N LEU A 58 2.10 -29.66 -7.25
CA LEU A 58 0.94 -30.55 -7.46
C LEU A 58 1.07 -31.41 -8.71
N ALA A 59 1.61 -30.83 -9.78
CA ALA A 59 1.85 -31.54 -11.04
C ALA A 59 3.15 -32.38 -11.04
N LYS A 60 3.87 -32.41 -9.91
CA LYS A 60 5.18 -33.09 -9.78
C LYS A 60 6.21 -32.64 -10.82
N LEU A 61 6.16 -31.37 -11.22
CA LEU A 61 7.11 -30.77 -12.13
C LEU A 61 8.31 -30.22 -11.35
N PRO A 62 9.53 -30.26 -11.94
CA PRO A 62 10.72 -29.71 -11.30
C PRO A 62 10.62 -28.20 -11.14
N ALA A 63 11.28 -27.65 -10.11
CA ALA A 63 11.44 -26.21 -9.95
C ALA A 63 12.17 -25.61 -11.17
N THR A 64 11.78 -24.39 -11.56
CA THR A 64 12.50 -23.71 -12.64
C THR A 64 13.81 -23.15 -12.13
N ARG A 65 14.87 -23.24 -12.96
CA ARG A 65 16.15 -22.57 -12.68
C ARG A 65 16.02 -21.05 -12.60
N LEU A 66 15.01 -20.47 -13.24
CA LEU A 66 14.71 -19.03 -13.22
C LEU A 66 14.37 -18.51 -11.83
N ASP A 67 13.85 -19.36 -10.94
CA ASP A 67 13.50 -18.97 -9.57
C ASP A 67 14.72 -18.88 -8.63
N ALA A 68 15.83 -19.50 -9.00
CA ALA A 68 17.03 -19.63 -8.16
C ALA A 68 18.10 -18.58 -8.46
N THR A 69 17.91 -17.72 -9.49
CA THR A 69 18.91 -16.73 -9.88
C THR A 69 18.67 -15.39 -9.21
N PRO A 70 19.74 -14.62 -8.85
CA PRO A 70 19.59 -13.24 -8.34
C PRO A 70 18.86 -12.29 -9.29
N TRP A 71 18.81 -12.66 -10.57
CA TRP A 71 18.16 -11.93 -11.66
C TRP A 71 16.67 -12.30 -11.81
N SER A 72 16.18 -13.24 -11.03
CA SER A 72 14.78 -13.64 -11.11
C SER A 72 13.85 -12.51 -10.67
N ALA A 73 12.67 -12.47 -11.24
CA ALA A 73 11.67 -11.46 -10.91
C ALA A 73 11.27 -11.49 -9.43
N GLN A 74 11.37 -12.64 -8.77
CA GLN A 74 10.92 -12.82 -7.38
C GLN A 74 11.68 -11.94 -6.37
N PRO A 75 13.04 -11.94 -6.31
CA PRO A 75 13.75 -11.05 -5.38
C PRO A 75 13.48 -9.58 -5.64
N THR A 76 13.37 -9.19 -6.91
CA THR A 76 13.07 -7.82 -7.32
C THR A 76 11.68 -7.39 -6.85
N LEU A 77 10.66 -8.18 -7.13
CA LEU A 77 9.28 -7.91 -6.70
C LEU A 77 9.15 -7.89 -5.18
N TRP A 78 9.85 -8.80 -4.50
CA TRP A 78 9.87 -8.84 -3.04
C TRP A 78 10.53 -7.60 -2.45
N GLY A 79 11.63 -7.13 -3.03
CA GLY A 79 12.31 -5.90 -2.64
C GLY A 79 11.41 -4.67 -2.81
N ILE A 80 10.75 -4.53 -3.95
CA ILE A 80 9.80 -3.46 -4.24
C ILE A 80 8.65 -3.47 -3.23
N TRP A 81 8.05 -4.62 -3.00
CA TRP A 81 6.92 -4.77 -2.08
C TRP A 81 7.30 -4.38 -0.64
N ARG A 82 8.47 -4.85 -0.15
CA ARG A 82 8.98 -4.48 1.17
C ARG A 82 9.26 -3.00 1.31
N GLN A 83 9.88 -2.40 0.32
CA GLN A 83 10.20 -0.98 0.29
C GLN A 83 8.93 -0.13 0.36
N GLU A 84 7.95 -0.44 -0.48
CA GLU A 84 6.68 0.27 -0.50
C GLU A 84 5.89 0.08 0.80
N ARG A 85 5.91 -1.11 1.38
CA ARG A 85 5.26 -1.37 2.67
C ARG A 85 5.88 -0.54 3.80
N LYS A 86 7.20 -0.42 3.83
CA LYS A 86 7.91 0.44 4.79
C LYS A 86 7.55 1.92 4.59
N ARG A 87 7.51 2.37 3.35
CA ARG A 87 7.11 3.74 3.00
C ARG A 87 5.69 4.04 3.48
N ARG A 88 4.74 3.16 3.21
CA ARG A 88 3.34 3.30 3.64
C ARG A 88 3.20 3.31 5.16
N ALA A 89 3.91 2.46 5.86
CA ALA A 89 3.92 2.43 7.32
C ALA A 89 4.48 3.76 7.90
N HIS A 90 5.53 4.29 7.31
CA HIS A 90 6.10 5.58 7.71
C HIS A 90 5.12 6.73 7.49
N ILE A 91 4.49 6.81 6.32
CA ILE A 91 3.47 7.83 6.01
C ILE A 91 2.28 7.71 6.99
N SER A 92 1.83 6.50 7.28
CA SER A 92 0.73 6.26 8.24
C SER A 92 1.08 6.80 9.63
N ILE A 93 2.29 6.57 10.12
CA ILE A 93 2.76 7.10 11.40
C ILE A 93 2.81 8.62 11.38
N LEU A 94 3.32 9.24 10.31
CA LEU A 94 3.36 10.69 10.15
C LEU A 94 1.94 11.29 10.15
N ASN A 95 1.01 10.68 9.44
CA ASN A 95 -0.38 11.11 9.39
C ASN A 95 -1.06 11.00 10.76
N GLN A 96 -0.82 9.91 11.49
CA GLN A 96 -1.35 9.75 12.85
C GLN A 96 -0.82 10.84 13.80
N ARG A 97 0.48 11.15 13.72
CA ARG A 97 1.08 12.23 14.52
C ARG A 97 0.51 13.59 14.16
N ALA A 98 0.34 13.87 12.87
CA ALA A 98 -0.27 15.11 12.39
C ALA A 98 -1.71 15.27 12.88
N MET A 99 -2.51 14.21 12.80
CA MET A 99 -3.88 14.20 13.31
C MET A 99 -3.96 14.39 14.82
N ALA A 100 -3.08 13.73 15.58
CA ALA A 100 -3.02 13.90 17.04
C ALA A 100 -2.63 15.34 17.43
N ALA A 101 -1.67 15.94 16.73
CA ALA A 101 -1.27 17.34 16.95
C ALA A 101 -2.41 18.31 16.62
N TYR A 102 -3.15 18.07 15.55
CA TYR A 102 -4.30 18.86 15.16
C TYR A 102 -5.43 18.78 16.20
N GLN A 103 -5.74 17.59 16.68
CA GLN A 103 -6.75 17.37 17.72
C GLN A 103 -6.38 18.06 19.04
N MET A 104 -5.10 17.96 19.44
CA MET A 104 -4.59 18.64 20.64
C MET A 104 -4.69 20.16 20.50
N LYS A 105 -4.35 20.71 19.36
CA LYS A 105 -4.47 22.16 19.08
C LYS A 105 -5.93 22.64 19.17
N ASN A 106 -6.85 21.88 18.63
CA ASN A 106 -8.28 22.21 18.70
C ASN A 106 -8.82 22.13 20.14
N ALA A 107 -8.45 21.10 20.89
CA ALA A 107 -8.83 20.96 22.28
C ALA A 107 -8.34 22.15 23.17
N LEU A 108 -7.08 22.58 22.95
CA LEU A 108 -6.53 23.74 23.62
C LEU A 108 -7.27 25.05 23.25
N ARG A 109 -7.64 25.20 21.99
CA ARG A 109 -8.40 26.35 21.52
C ARG A 109 -9.79 26.41 22.19
N GLU A 110 -10.53 25.31 22.21
CA GLU A 110 -11.82 25.20 22.86
C GLU A 110 -11.72 25.53 24.35
N THR A 111 -10.73 24.99 25.05
CA THR A 111 -10.48 25.27 26.46
C THR A 111 -10.22 26.77 26.73
N THR A 112 -9.43 27.39 25.82
CA THR A 112 -9.13 28.82 25.92
C THR A 112 -10.38 29.68 25.71
N GLU A 113 -11.21 29.32 24.73
CA GLU A 113 -12.47 30.02 24.45
C GLU A 113 -13.45 29.87 25.62
N ASP A 114 -13.51 28.71 26.27
CA ASP A 114 -14.36 28.49 27.46
C ASP A 114 -13.88 29.29 28.66
N ILE A 115 -12.58 29.40 28.90
CA ILE A 115 -11.99 30.22 29.97
C ILE A 115 -12.32 31.70 29.76
N LEU A 116 -12.15 32.20 28.52
CA LEU A 116 -12.49 33.59 28.18
C LEU A 116 -13.98 33.88 28.37
N ARG A 117 -14.83 32.94 27.98
CA ARG A 117 -16.28 33.07 28.15
C ARG A 117 -16.71 33.05 29.64
N SER A 118 -16.05 32.27 30.48
CA SER A 118 -16.26 32.23 31.92
C SER A 118 -15.78 33.53 32.61
N GLY A 119 -14.72 34.14 32.09
CA GLY A 119 -14.18 35.40 32.59
C GLY A 119 -15.07 36.60 32.30
N GLU A 120 -15.86 36.58 31.22
CA GLU A 120 -16.80 37.66 30.87
C GLU A 120 -18.08 37.64 31.73
N ASN A 121 -18.45 36.50 32.30
CA ASN A 121 -19.68 36.32 33.13
C ASN A 121 -19.45 36.54 34.63
N SER A 122 -18.27 36.91 35.04
CA SER A 122 -17.92 37.30 36.41
C SER A 122 -17.52 38.77 36.46
#